data_252bbf632a74f67ca9f8ce76beeac14b
#
_entry.id   252bbf632a74f67ca9f8ce76beeac14b
#
_cell.length_a   1.000
_cell.length_b   1.000
_cell.length_c   1.000
_cell.angle_alpha   90.00
_cell.angle_beta   90.00
_cell.angle_gamma   90.00
#
_symmetry.space_group_name_H-M   'P 1'
#
loop_
_entity.id
_entity.type
_entity.pdbx_description
1 polymer ?
#
loop_
_entity_poly.entity_id
_entity_poly.type
_entity_poly.pdbx_seq_one_letter_code
_entity_poly.pdbx_strand_id
1 'polypeptide(L)'
;MPKTTIAAIDLGATSGRVIAGQLTSEGIELTETHRFPNAFTTLGSRHYWDAGRLISEILDGLEETRRLFPELRSCGIDTWGVDHAITNREGRLAFPI
;
A
#
# COMPACT_ATOMS: atom_id res chain seq x y z
N MET A 1 -4.97 27.61 8.66
CA MET A 1 -3.91 26.63 8.94
C MET A 1 -3.75 25.71 7.75
N PRO A 2 -2.55 25.53 7.20
CA PRO A 2 -2.38 24.64 6.08
C PRO A 2 -2.73 23.21 6.50
N LYS A 3 -3.41 22.49 5.61
CA LYS A 3 -3.74 21.08 5.82
C LYS A 3 -2.50 20.23 5.58
N THR A 4 -2.29 19.28 6.47
CA THR A 4 -1.27 18.25 6.26
C THR A 4 -1.96 17.01 5.72
N THR A 5 -1.52 16.55 4.58
CA THR A 5 -2.06 15.34 3.93
C THR A 5 -1.00 14.26 3.90
N ILE A 6 -1.37 13.10 4.37
CA ILE A 6 -0.54 11.89 4.34
C ILE A 6 -1.34 10.76 3.71
N ALA A 7 -0.64 9.84 3.06
CA ALA A 7 -1.24 8.64 2.51
C ALA A 7 -1.00 7.46 3.45
N ALA A 8 -2.06 6.78 3.82
CA ALA A 8 -1.99 5.54 4.58
C ALA A 8 -2.23 4.38 3.62
N ILE A 9 -1.27 3.49 3.51
CA ILE A 9 -1.37 2.29 2.68
C ILE A 9 -1.66 1.14 3.61
N ASP A 10 -2.85 0.55 3.46
CA ASP A 10 -3.33 -0.54 4.31
C ASP A 10 -3.46 -1.81 3.47
N LEU A 11 -2.53 -2.73 3.67
CA LEU A 11 -2.51 -4.01 2.96
C LEU A 11 -3.16 -5.08 3.84
N GLY A 12 -4.42 -5.35 3.60
CA GLY A 12 -5.15 -6.39 4.29
C GLY A 12 -5.04 -7.76 3.59
N ALA A 13 -5.59 -8.78 4.21
CA ALA A 13 -5.53 -10.15 3.68
C ALA A 13 -6.33 -10.32 2.37
N THR A 14 -7.44 -9.61 2.21
CA THR A 14 -8.33 -9.73 1.06
C THR A 14 -8.29 -8.55 0.12
N SER A 15 -7.94 -7.37 0.61
CA SER A 15 -7.85 -6.16 -0.19
C SER A 15 -6.82 -5.20 0.37
N GLY A 16 -6.27 -4.39 -0.52
CA GLY A 16 -5.41 -3.28 -0.15
C GLY A 16 -6.09 -1.96 -0.47
N ARG A 17 -5.68 -0.91 0.21
CA ARG A 17 -6.25 0.42 -0.01
C ARG A 17 -5.22 1.51 0.28
N VAL A 18 -5.42 2.64 -0.36
CA VAL A 18 -4.70 3.87 -0.06
C VAL A 18 -5.73 4.88 0.42
N ILE A 19 -5.47 5.48 1.56
CA ILE A 19 -6.37 6.43 2.21
C ILE A 19 -5.61 7.72 2.42
N ALA A 20 -6.17 8.83 1.92
CA ALA A 20 -5.65 10.14 2.24
C ALA A 20 -6.16 10.56 3.61
N GLY A 21 -5.26 10.87 4.51
CA GLY A 21 -5.58 11.44 5.81
C GLY A 21 -5.20 12.91 5.84
N GLN A 22 -6.17 13.75 6.11
CA GLN A 22 -5.96 15.19 6.24
C GLN A 22 -6.10 15.60 7.69
N LEU A 23 -5.03 16.15 8.24
CA LEU A 23 -5.05 16.69 9.58
C LEU A 23 -5.54 18.14 9.53
N THR A 24 -6.65 18.40 10.20
CA THR A 24 -7.27 19.72 10.27
C THR A 24 -7.37 20.16 11.72
N SER A 25 -7.77 21.41 11.95
CA SER A 25 -8.01 21.92 13.31
C SER A 25 -9.16 21.20 14.02
N GLU A 26 -10.02 20.51 13.29
CA GLU A 26 -11.19 19.80 13.82
C GLU A 26 -10.99 18.29 13.93
N GLY A 27 -9.80 17.78 13.53
CA GLY A 27 -9.50 16.34 13.59
C GLY A 27 -8.90 15.82 12.30
N ILE A 28 -9.15 14.56 12.01
CA ILE A 28 -8.62 13.89 10.84
C ILE A 28 -9.77 13.53 9.90
N GLU A 29 -9.64 13.92 8.64
CA GLU A 29 -10.56 13.54 7.58
C GLU A 29 -9.91 12.43 6.75
N LEU A 30 -10.64 11.37 6.48
CA LEU A 30 -10.16 10.22 5.71
C LEU A 30 -10.89 10.12 4.38
N THR A 31 -10.14 9.94 3.31
CA THR A 31 -10.68 9.73 1.96
C THR A 31 -9.98 8.54 1.34
N GLU A 32 -10.74 7.50 1.01
CA GLU A 32 -10.19 6.37 0.28
C GLU A 32 -9.97 6.78 -1.17
N THR A 33 -8.73 6.70 -1.63
CA THR A 33 -8.34 7.14 -2.98
C THR A 33 -8.11 5.99 -3.94
N HIS A 34 -7.80 4.81 -3.42
CA HIS A 34 -7.55 3.63 -4.24
C HIS A 34 -7.85 2.37 -3.44
N ARG A 35 -8.42 1.38 -4.10
CA ARG A 35 -8.69 0.07 -3.52
C ARG A 35 -8.44 -1.01 -4.56
N PHE A 36 -7.85 -2.11 -4.15
CA PHE A 36 -7.58 -3.23 -5.04
C PHE A 36 -7.75 -4.56 -4.28
N PRO A 37 -8.16 -5.62 -4.98
CA PRO A 37 -8.22 -6.93 -4.37
C PRO A 37 -6.83 -7.53 -4.25
N ASN A 38 -6.53 -8.15 -3.12
CA ASN A 38 -5.36 -8.99 -2.97
C ASN A 38 -5.69 -10.38 -3.46
N ALA A 39 -4.81 -10.95 -4.27
CA ALA A 39 -4.97 -12.29 -4.78
C ALA A 39 -3.66 -13.05 -4.65
N PHE A 40 -3.79 -14.33 -4.34
CA PHE A 40 -2.65 -15.23 -4.37
C PHE A 40 -2.35 -15.60 -5.81
N THR A 41 -1.07 -15.78 -6.10
CA THR A 41 -0.63 -16.50 -7.28
C THR A 41 -0.41 -17.96 -6.87
N THR A 42 -1.07 -18.87 -7.55
CA THR A 42 -0.92 -20.32 -7.27
C THR A 42 0.11 -20.92 -8.20
N LEU A 43 1.15 -21.50 -7.61
CA LEU A 43 2.20 -22.20 -8.35
C LEU A 43 2.25 -23.63 -7.81
N GLY A 44 1.75 -24.58 -8.60
CA GLY A 44 1.60 -25.96 -8.15
C GLY A 44 0.59 -26.05 -7.01
N SER A 45 1.02 -26.57 -5.86
CA SER A 45 0.18 -26.71 -4.67
C SER A 45 0.36 -25.58 -3.66
N ARG A 46 1.12 -24.54 -4.01
CA ARG A 46 1.44 -23.44 -3.09
C ARG A 46 0.85 -22.13 -3.54
N HIS A 47 0.55 -21.28 -2.56
CA HIS A 47 0.08 -19.93 -2.79
C HIS A 47 1.18 -18.94 -2.42
N TYR A 48 1.33 -17.93 -3.26
CA TYR A 48 2.31 -16.88 -3.07
C TYR A 48 1.66 -15.52 -3.25
N TRP A 49 2.14 -14.52 -2.53
CA TRP A 49 1.76 -13.15 -2.79
C TRP A 49 2.44 -12.67 -4.08
N ASP A 50 1.70 -11.96 -4.90
CA ASP A 50 2.27 -11.28 -6.07
C ASP A 50 2.82 -9.92 -5.63
N ALA A 51 4.06 -9.91 -5.15
CA ALA A 51 4.70 -8.70 -4.64
C ALA A 51 4.81 -7.60 -5.69
N GLY A 52 5.09 -7.97 -6.94
CA GLY A 52 5.19 -7.02 -8.04
C GLY A 52 3.87 -6.29 -8.28
N ARG A 53 2.76 -7.03 -8.26
CA ARG A 53 1.43 -6.46 -8.37
C ARG A 53 1.09 -5.56 -7.19
N LEU A 54 1.41 -5.99 -5.96
CA LEU A 54 1.16 -5.17 -4.77
C LEU A 54 1.88 -3.83 -4.85
N ILE A 55 3.15 -3.85 -5.25
CA ILE A 55 3.93 -2.62 -5.42
C ILE A 55 3.31 -1.73 -6.50
N SER A 56 2.92 -2.31 -7.62
CA SER A 56 2.29 -1.57 -8.72
C SER A 56 1.00 -0.88 -8.26
N GLU A 57 0.16 -1.60 -7.53
CA GLU A 57 -1.10 -1.06 -7.00
C GLU A 57 -0.85 0.06 -5.97
N ILE A 58 0.17 -0.09 -5.14
CA ILE A 58 0.56 0.95 -4.18
C ILE A 58 0.98 2.21 -4.92
N LEU A 59 1.82 2.07 -5.95
CA LEU A 59 2.29 3.21 -6.74
C LEU A 59 1.15 3.90 -7.48
N ASP A 60 0.24 3.14 -8.07
CA ASP A 60 -0.95 3.68 -8.72
C ASP A 60 -1.82 4.44 -7.71
N GLY A 61 -1.99 3.87 -6.53
CA GLY A 61 -2.76 4.50 -5.46
C GLY A 61 -2.13 5.79 -4.95
N LEU A 62 -0.81 5.81 -4.81
CA LEU A 62 -0.09 7.04 -4.41
C LEU A 62 -0.19 8.13 -5.49
N GLU A 63 -0.10 7.75 -6.74
CA GLU A 63 -0.26 8.68 -7.85
C GLU A 63 -1.66 9.29 -7.88
N GLU A 64 -2.70 8.48 -7.71
CA GLU A 64 -4.07 8.95 -7.61
C GLU A 64 -4.28 9.86 -6.41
N THR A 65 -3.70 9.51 -5.27
CA THR A 65 -3.77 10.33 -4.06
C THR A 65 -3.11 11.69 -4.28
N ARG A 66 -1.95 11.70 -4.92
CA ARG A 66 -1.25 12.94 -5.25
C ARG A 66 -2.03 13.81 -6.23
N ARG A 67 -2.73 13.18 -7.18
CA ARG A 67 -3.57 13.91 -8.13
C ARG A 67 -4.72 14.62 -7.43
N LEU A 68 -5.37 13.93 -6.48
CA LEU A 68 -6.48 14.49 -5.71
C LEU A 68 -6.03 15.44 -4.61
N PHE A 69 -4.86 15.20 -4.04
CA PHE A 69 -4.29 15.98 -2.95
C PHE A 69 -2.86 16.37 -3.28
N PRO A 70 -2.68 17.45 -4.09
CA PRO A 70 -1.33 17.85 -4.52
C PRO A 70 -0.37 18.19 -3.37
N GLU A 71 -0.92 18.50 -2.20
CA GLU A 71 -0.16 18.78 -0.98
C GLU A 71 0.30 17.52 -0.25
N LEU A 72 0.07 16.34 -0.80
CA LEU A 72 0.51 15.07 -0.22
C LEU A 72 1.99 15.12 0.13
N ARG A 73 2.33 14.76 1.36
CA ARG A 73 3.63 15.01 1.93
C ARG A 73 4.43 13.75 2.25
N SER A 74 3.74 12.72 2.70
CA SER A 74 4.38 11.49 3.15
C SER A 74 3.40 10.34 3.07
N CYS A 75 3.92 9.12 3.22
CA CYS A 75 3.09 7.94 3.31
C CYS A 75 3.62 6.98 4.35
N GLY A 76 2.73 6.13 4.85
CA GLY A 76 3.07 5.03 5.73
C GLY A 76 2.37 3.77 5.25
N ILE A 77 2.90 2.62 5.60
CA ILE A 77 2.36 1.33 5.20
C ILE A 77 2.09 0.48 6.44
N ASP A 78 0.90 -0.11 6.46
CA ASP A 78 0.50 -1.11 7.45
C ASP A 78 0.13 -2.39 6.71
N THR A 79 0.53 -3.53 7.24
CA THR A 79 0.32 -4.81 6.57
C THR A 79 0.28 -5.94 7.59
N TRP A 80 0.03 -7.17 7.11
CA TRP A 80 0.07 -8.37 7.93
C TRP A 80 1.51 -8.68 8.39
N GLY A 81 1.64 -9.44 9.47
CA GLY A 81 2.93 -9.68 10.11
C GLY A 81 3.43 -11.13 10.09
N VAL A 82 2.81 -12.03 9.34
CA VAL A 82 3.11 -13.47 9.41
C VAL A 82 4.00 -13.97 8.27
N ASP A 83 4.18 -13.18 7.24
CA ASP A 83 4.99 -13.56 6.09
C ASP A 83 6.40 -13.02 6.20
N HIS A 84 7.31 -13.66 5.48
CA HIS A 84 8.69 -13.24 5.39
C HIS A 84 9.18 -13.45 3.96
N ALA A 85 10.25 -12.76 3.60
CA ALA A 85 10.85 -12.86 2.30
C ALA A 85 12.32 -13.22 2.44
N ILE A 86 12.83 -13.98 1.46
CA ILE A 86 14.25 -14.30 1.38
C ILE A 86 14.82 -13.49 0.23
N THR A 87 15.87 -12.73 0.51
CA THR A 87 16.52 -11.89 -0.49
C THR A 87 17.96 -12.33 -0.70
N ASN A 88 18.52 -12.00 -1.86
CA ASN A 88 19.93 -12.17 -2.11
C ASN A 88 20.73 -10.98 -1.54
N ARG A 89 22.05 -10.99 -1.77
CA ARG A 89 22.92 -9.92 -1.24
C ARG A 89 22.62 -8.54 -1.82
N GLU A 90 22.05 -8.48 -3.02
CA GLU A 90 21.67 -7.23 -3.68
C GLU A 90 20.28 -6.74 -3.25
N GLY A 91 19.61 -7.47 -2.35
CA GLY A 91 18.28 -7.11 -1.86
C GLY A 91 17.14 -7.51 -2.77
N ARG A 92 17.38 -8.39 -3.74
CA ARG A 92 16.34 -8.91 -4.62
C ARG A 92 15.71 -10.15 -4.03
N LEU A 93 14.43 -10.35 -4.31
CA LEU A 93 13.73 -11.56 -3.89
C LEU A 93 14.36 -12.79 -4.51
N ALA A 94 14.76 -13.76 -3.67
CA ALA A 94 15.27 -15.04 -4.11
C ALA A 94 14.13 -16.01 -4.43
N PHE A 95 13.01 -15.88 -3.72
CA PHE A 95 11.80 -16.70 -3.90
C PHE A 95 10.57 -15.82 -3.81
N PRO A 96 9.43 -16.26 -4.40
CA PRO A 96 8.14 -15.64 -4.13
C PRO A 96 7.81 -15.66 -2.63
N ILE A 97 6.99 -14.67 -2.21
CA ILE A 97 6.57 -14.53 -0.82
C ILE A 97 5.30 -15.32 -0.57
#